data_c93ad24824debcfb7e0dc7d96a77b42a
#
_entry.id   c93ad24824debcfb7e0dc7d96a77b42a
#
_cell.length_a   1.000
_cell.length_b   1.000
_cell.length_c   1.000
_cell.angle_alpha   90.00
_cell.angle_beta   90.00
_cell.angle_gamma   90.00
#
_symmetry.space_group_name_H-M   'P 1'
#
loop_
_entity.id
_entity.type
_entity.pdbx_description
1 polymer ?
#
loop_
_entity_poly.entity_id
_entity_poly.type
_entity_poly.pdbx_seq_one_letter_code
_entity_poly.pdbx_strand_id
1 'polypeptide(L)'
;MSKTTGKHEICLVYKPASFDPNKKYPVLYLQHGYGENEIGWIYQGHAGRIADRLLADGKMKEMIIVMANGMPQVEQKDGPFPRFDTFEHILLDDLIPFIESNYPVYTDKWNRAMAGLSMGSYQTSIITMTHPDLFGYVGVFSGFMSSPWPSADEHLAILDDPKKFAESFRVFYRAMGTEDTYFASFEKDDKTIATKDVNIYRTTFPGGHDWSVWRRCIHDFLPRIFQG
;
A
#
# COMPACT_ATOMS: atom_id res chain seq x y z
N MET A 1 10.04 -8.65 -18.11
CA MET A 1 11.39 -8.62 -17.47
C MET A 1 11.55 -7.29 -16.82
N SER A 2 11.86 -7.26 -15.52
CA SER A 2 12.14 -6.04 -14.77
C SER A 2 13.47 -5.44 -15.22
N LYS A 3 13.50 -4.14 -15.44
CA LYS A 3 14.74 -3.39 -15.72
C LYS A 3 15.60 -3.27 -14.47
N THR A 4 14.93 -3.15 -13.32
CA THR A 4 15.56 -2.98 -12.02
C THR A 4 16.33 -4.21 -11.57
N THR A 5 15.74 -5.40 -11.72
CA THR A 5 16.35 -6.66 -11.24
C THR A 5 17.04 -7.46 -12.35
N GLY A 6 16.76 -7.18 -13.62
CA GLY A 6 17.21 -7.99 -14.75
C GLY A 6 16.58 -9.37 -14.81
N LYS A 7 15.52 -9.63 -14.03
CA LYS A 7 14.84 -10.92 -13.90
C LYS A 7 13.37 -10.83 -14.31
N HIS A 8 12.73 -11.98 -14.48
CA HIS A 8 11.29 -12.05 -14.59
C HIS A 8 10.68 -11.92 -13.19
N GLU A 9 9.98 -10.83 -12.97
CA GLU A 9 9.19 -10.60 -11.75
C GLU A 9 7.73 -10.97 -12.03
N ILE A 10 7.04 -11.47 -10.99
CA ILE A 10 5.64 -11.88 -11.07
C ILE A 10 4.79 -10.86 -10.32
N CYS A 11 3.67 -10.48 -10.91
CA CYS A 11 2.61 -9.79 -10.22
C CYS A 11 1.28 -10.51 -10.45
N LEU A 12 0.41 -10.51 -9.45
CA LEU A 12 -0.97 -10.94 -9.57
C LEU A 12 -1.87 -9.72 -9.76
N VAL A 13 -2.82 -9.84 -10.68
CA VAL A 13 -3.74 -8.76 -11.00
C VAL A 13 -5.16 -9.23 -10.78
N TYR A 14 -5.83 -8.69 -9.76
CA TYR A 14 -7.27 -8.84 -9.59
C TYR A 14 -8.00 -7.88 -10.52
N LYS A 15 -9.01 -8.40 -11.19
CA LYS A 15 -9.98 -7.64 -11.98
C LYS A 15 -11.39 -7.92 -11.46
N PRO A 16 -12.27 -6.92 -11.32
CA PRO A 16 -13.66 -7.17 -10.93
C PRO A 16 -14.34 -8.11 -11.93
N ALA A 17 -15.35 -8.87 -11.48
CA ALA A 17 -16.08 -9.81 -12.35
C ALA A 17 -16.77 -9.11 -13.56
N SER A 18 -17.10 -7.83 -13.39
CA SER A 18 -17.67 -6.93 -14.41
C SER A 18 -16.63 -6.27 -15.31
N PHE A 19 -15.35 -6.74 -15.31
CA PHE A 19 -14.28 -6.11 -16.06
C PHE A 19 -14.61 -5.98 -17.56
N ASP A 20 -14.55 -4.74 -18.07
CA ASP A 20 -14.71 -4.40 -19.48
C ASP A 20 -13.40 -3.78 -19.99
N PRO A 21 -12.76 -4.38 -21.04
CA PRO A 21 -11.52 -3.85 -21.59
C PRO A 21 -11.65 -2.47 -22.24
N ASN A 22 -12.87 -2.00 -22.49
CA ASN A 22 -13.15 -0.67 -23.05
C ASN A 22 -13.36 0.43 -21.99
N LYS A 23 -13.38 0.05 -20.69
CA LYS A 23 -13.57 0.96 -19.56
C LYS A 23 -12.26 1.11 -18.79
N LYS A 24 -11.91 2.34 -18.39
CA LYS A 24 -10.73 2.57 -17.53
C LYS A 24 -11.05 2.36 -16.05
N TYR A 25 -10.07 1.87 -15.32
CA TYR A 25 -10.16 1.54 -13.89
C TYR A 25 -9.09 2.26 -13.08
N PRO A 26 -9.40 2.70 -11.86
CA PRO A 26 -8.38 3.07 -10.89
C PRO A 26 -7.60 1.82 -10.42
N VAL A 27 -6.40 2.03 -9.89
CA VAL A 27 -5.48 0.94 -9.49
C VAL A 27 -5.06 1.06 -8.05
N LEU A 28 -5.16 -0.03 -7.31
CA LEU A 28 -4.54 -0.22 -5.99
C LEU A 28 -3.33 -1.14 -6.12
N TYR A 29 -2.14 -0.66 -5.76
CA TYR A 29 -0.94 -1.46 -5.54
C TYR A 29 -0.93 -1.94 -4.09
N LEU A 30 -1.05 -3.26 -3.87
CA LEU A 30 -1.28 -3.86 -2.55
C LEU A 30 -0.10 -4.74 -2.15
N GLN A 31 0.65 -4.31 -1.13
CA GLN A 31 1.95 -4.88 -0.77
C GLN A 31 1.86 -5.82 0.44
N HIS A 32 2.56 -6.95 0.35
CA HIS A 32 2.66 -7.99 1.39
C HIS A 32 3.69 -7.63 2.49
N GLY A 33 3.77 -8.44 3.54
CA GLY A 33 4.72 -8.33 4.66
C GLY A 33 6.04 -9.06 4.46
N TYR A 34 6.93 -8.92 5.44
CA TYR A 34 8.23 -9.62 5.42
C TYR A 34 8.06 -11.15 5.38
N GLY A 35 8.84 -11.81 4.54
CA GLY A 35 8.83 -13.27 4.39
C GLY A 35 7.66 -13.81 3.55
N GLU A 36 6.82 -12.94 3.00
CA GLU A 36 5.74 -13.30 2.09
C GLU A 36 6.11 -12.97 0.63
N ASN A 37 5.14 -13.02 -0.26
CA ASN A 37 5.29 -12.72 -1.68
C ASN A 37 3.95 -12.26 -2.30
N GLU A 38 3.88 -12.12 -3.60
CA GLU A 38 2.73 -11.65 -4.38
C GLU A 38 1.44 -12.43 -4.17
N ILE A 39 1.52 -13.69 -3.68
CA ILE A 39 0.31 -14.53 -3.48
C ILE A 39 -0.35 -14.34 -2.10
N GLY A 40 0.36 -13.73 -1.12
CA GLY A 40 -0.11 -13.60 0.26
C GLY A 40 -1.50 -12.97 0.37
N TRP A 41 -1.71 -11.84 -0.29
CA TRP A 41 -3.00 -11.15 -0.29
C TRP A 41 -4.14 -11.93 -0.94
N ILE A 42 -3.85 -12.81 -1.89
CA ILE A 42 -4.88 -13.65 -2.53
C ILE A 42 -5.27 -14.83 -1.64
N TYR A 43 -4.29 -15.62 -1.20
CA TYR A 43 -4.57 -16.88 -0.52
C TYR A 43 -4.80 -16.73 0.98
N GLN A 44 -4.09 -15.85 1.64
CA GLN A 44 -4.23 -15.60 3.08
C GLN A 44 -5.11 -14.36 3.36
N GLY A 45 -4.91 -13.29 2.59
CA GLY A 45 -5.65 -12.03 2.72
C GLY A 45 -7.06 -12.08 2.16
N HIS A 46 -7.33 -13.00 1.21
CA HIS A 46 -8.61 -13.11 0.50
C HIS A 46 -9.06 -11.79 -0.16
N ALA A 47 -8.10 -10.95 -0.58
CA ALA A 47 -8.36 -9.60 -1.08
C ALA A 47 -9.38 -9.58 -2.23
N GLY A 48 -9.28 -10.51 -3.17
CA GLY A 48 -10.24 -10.62 -4.27
C GLY A 48 -11.66 -10.93 -3.79
N ARG A 49 -11.83 -11.86 -2.83
CA ARG A 49 -13.15 -12.20 -2.27
C ARG A 49 -13.76 -11.04 -1.48
N ILE A 50 -12.92 -10.30 -0.75
CA ILE A 50 -13.36 -9.10 -0.01
C ILE A 50 -13.82 -8.04 -1.01
N ALA A 51 -13.05 -7.80 -2.07
CA ALA A 51 -13.41 -6.86 -3.12
C ALA A 51 -14.72 -7.26 -3.83
N ASP A 52 -14.85 -8.52 -4.26
CA ASP A 52 -16.09 -9.03 -4.89
C ASP A 52 -17.31 -8.84 -4.00
N ARG A 53 -17.18 -9.09 -2.69
CA ARG A 53 -18.28 -8.90 -1.75
C ARG A 53 -18.63 -7.42 -1.58
N LEU A 54 -17.65 -6.55 -1.43
CA LEU A 54 -17.87 -5.11 -1.31
C LEU A 54 -18.49 -4.52 -2.57
N LEU A 55 -18.09 -5.00 -3.75
CA LEU A 55 -18.70 -4.62 -5.04
C LEU A 55 -20.17 -5.07 -5.12
N ALA A 56 -20.46 -6.32 -4.76
CA ALA A 56 -21.83 -6.85 -4.75
C ALA A 56 -22.74 -6.07 -3.77
N ASP A 57 -22.19 -5.60 -2.65
CA ASP A 57 -22.90 -4.78 -1.67
C ASP A 57 -22.95 -3.28 -2.07
N GLY A 58 -22.36 -2.88 -3.20
CA GLY A 58 -22.32 -1.48 -3.65
C GLY A 58 -21.47 -0.57 -2.75
N LYS A 59 -20.54 -1.13 -1.98
CA LYS A 59 -19.76 -0.40 -0.96
C LYS A 59 -18.40 0.08 -1.44
N MET A 60 -17.91 -0.36 -2.60
CA MET A 60 -16.65 0.11 -3.17
C MET A 60 -16.78 0.41 -4.67
N LYS A 61 -15.83 1.14 -5.21
CA LYS A 61 -15.69 1.35 -6.66
C LYS A 61 -14.98 0.18 -7.31
N GLU A 62 -15.33 -0.10 -8.56
CA GLU A 62 -14.57 -1.05 -9.37
C GLU A 62 -13.14 -0.55 -9.55
N MET A 63 -12.18 -1.42 -9.31
CA MET A 63 -10.76 -1.13 -9.44
C MET A 63 -9.97 -2.38 -9.82
N ILE A 64 -8.78 -2.19 -10.34
CA ILE A 64 -7.76 -3.22 -10.49
C ILE A 64 -6.91 -3.23 -9.21
N ILE A 65 -6.61 -4.44 -8.68
CA ILE A 65 -5.68 -4.58 -7.54
C ILE A 65 -4.46 -5.35 -8.03
N VAL A 66 -3.28 -4.77 -7.84
CA VAL A 66 -1.99 -5.32 -8.27
C VAL A 66 -1.20 -5.73 -7.04
N MET A 67 -0.77 -6.96 -6.98
CA MET A 67 0.05 -7.52 -5.91
C MET A 67 1.35 -8.03 -6.49
N ALA A 68 2.47 -7.50 -6.03
CA ALA A 68 3.81 -7.84 -6.52
C ALA A 68 4.72 -8.27 -5.36
N ASN A 69 5.85 -8.88 -5.67
CA ASN A 69 6.84 -9.25 -4.67
C ASN A 69 7.63 -8.01 -4.22
N GLY A 70 7.45 -7.58 -2.98
CA GLY A 70 8.17 -6.48 -2.36
C GLY A 70 9.55 -6.85 -1.80
N MET A 71 9.94 -8.11 -1.92
CA MET A 71 11.25 -8.64 -1.51
C MET A 71 11.97 -9.28 -2.71
N PRO A 72 12.26 -8.51 -3.78
CA PRO A 72 12.92 -9.06 -4.94
C PRO A 72 14.29 -9.58 -4.55
N GLN A 73 14.67 -10.73 -5.11
CA GLN A 73 16.00 -11.30 -4.93
C GLN A 73 17.00 -10.54 -5.82
N VAL A 74 17.53 -9.44 -5.29
CA VAL A 74 18.68 -8.75 -5.89
C VAL A 74 19.95 -9.27 -5.21
N GLU A 75 21.01 -9.47 -5.97
CA GLU A 75 22.32 -9.77 -5.38
C GLU A 75 22.73 -8.62 -4.46
N GLN A 76 22.77 -8.90 -3.17
CA GLN A 76 23.19 -7.91 -2.17
C GLN A 76 24.70 -7.89 -2.11
N LYS A 77 25.29 -6.74 -2.44
CA LYS A 77 26.72 -6.52 -2.28
C LYS A 77 27.10 -6.16 -0.83
N ASP A 78 26.17 -5.65 -0.03
CA ASP A 78 26.46 -4.98 1.23
C ASP A 78 25.47 -5.33 2.37
N GLY A 79 25.34 -6.60 2.76
CA GLY A 79 24.70 -6.95 4.03
C GLY A 79 23.49 -7.91 3.97
N PRO A 80 23.03 -8.39 5.14
CA PRO A 80 22.07 -9.50 5.24
C PRO A 80 20.60 -9.10 5.11
N PHE A 81 20.27 -7.82 4.93
CA PHE A 81 18.88 -7.35 4.87
C PHE A 81 18.43 -7.01 3.47
N PRO A 82 17.19 -7.37 3.07
CA PRO A 82 16.64 -6.95 1.80
C PRO A 82 16.62 -5.42 1.71
N ARG A 83 17.03 -4.90 0.56
CA ARG A 83 16.98 -3.45 0.31
C ARG A 83 15.53 -3.08 0.01
N PHE A 84 14.88 -2.42 0.94
CA PHE A 84 13.50 -1.94 0.77
C PHE A 84 13.36 -0.85 -0.32
N ASP A 85 14.43 -0.12 -0.59
CA ASP A 85 14.54 0.83 -1.69
C ASP A 85 14.44 0.19 -3.08
N THR A 86 14.85 -1.06 -3.23
CA THR A 86 14.74 -1.78 -4.52
C THR A 86 13.29 -1.92 -4.97
N PHE A 87 12.34 -2.09 -4.05
CA PHE A 87 10.93 -2.20 -4.43
C PHE A 87 10.38 -0.88 -4.96
N GLU A 88 10.85 0.26 -4.48
CA GLU A 88 10.48 1.56 -5.03
C GLU A 88 10.79 1.63 -6.53
N HIS A 89 12.00 1.27 -6.93
CA HIS A 89 12.41 1.23 -8.34
C HIS A 89 11.58 0.21 -9.14
N ILE A 90 11.34 -0.99 -8.60
CA ILE A 90 10.47 -1.96 -9.27
C ILE A 90 9.06 -1.40 -9.48
N LEU A 91 8.49 -0.76 -8.46
CA LEU A 91 7.15 -0.19 -8.55
C LEU A 91 7.09 0.93 -9.59
N LEU A 92 8.02 1.89 -9.51
CA LEU A 92 7.97 3.11 -10.32
C LEU A 92 8.47 2.90 -11.76
N ASP A 93 9.56 2.14 -11.93
CA ASP A 93 10.24 2.02 -13.22
C ASP A 93 9.77 0.81 -14.05
N ASP A 94 9.20 -0.21 -13.39
CA ASP A 94 8.78 -1.45 -14.04
C ASP A 94 7.26 -1.70 -13.92
N LEU A 95 6.72 -1.79 -12.70
CA LEU A 95 5.38 -2.30 -12.47
C LEU A 95 4.29 -1.32 -12.90
N ILE A 96 4.36 -0.04 -12.50
CA ILE A 96 3.40 0.99 -12.92
C ILE A 96 3.38 1.09 -14.45
N PRO A 97 4.51 1.28 -15.15
CA PRO A 97 4.51 1.32 -16.61
C PRO A 97 3.98 0.04 -17.26
N PHE A 98 4.26 -1.13 -16.69
CA PHE A 98 3.73 -2.40 -17.20
C PHE A 98 2.21 -2.46 -17.08
N ILE A 99 1.64 -2.09 -15.93
CA ILE A 99 0.18 -2.11 -15.72
C ILE A 99 -0.50 -1.11 -16.65
N GLU A 100 0.02 0.11 -16.78
CA GLU A 100 -0.54 1.15 -17.65
C GLU A 100 -0.48 0.79 -19.13
N SER A 101 0.51 -0.01 -19.55
CA SER A 101 0.64 -0.47 -20.94
C SER A 101 -0.23 -1.66 -21.28
N ASN A 102 -0.63 -2.48 -20.28
CA ASN A 102 -1.29 -3.77 -20.53
C ASN A 102 -2.75 -3.82 -20.05
N TYR A 103 -3.18 -2.85 -19.25
CA TYR A 103 -4.54 -2.78 -18.70
C TYR A 103 -5.17 -1.41 -18.96
N PRO A 104 -6.48 -1.33 -19.14
CA PRO A 104 -7.18 -0.07 -19.33
C PRO A 104 -7.33 0.66 -18.00
N VAL A 105 -6.31 1.38 -17.57
CA VAL A 105 -6.27 2.08 -16.29
C VAL A 105 -6.13 3.59 -16.46
N TYR A 106 -6.55 4.33 -15.45
CA TYR A 106 -6.22 5.76 -15.33
C TYR A 106 -4.76 5.88 -14.85
N THR A 107 -4.07 6.95 -15.28
CA THR A 107 -2.65 7.15 -15.02
C THR A 107 -2.35 8.30 -14.04
N ASP A 108 -3.37 9.03 -13.63
CA ASP A 108 -3.25 10.14 -12.70
C ASP A 108 -3.30 9.67 -11.22
N LYS A 109 -2.76 10.48 -10.31
CA LYS A 109 -2.66 10.15 -8.89
C LYS A 109 -4.01 9.94 -8.19
N TRP A 110 -5.08 10.59 -8.68
CA TRP A 110 -6.42 10.47 -8.08
C TRP A 110 -7.11 9.15 -8.41
N ASN A 111 -6.50 8.39 -9.29
CA ASN A 111 -6.91 7.04 -9.66
C ASN A 111 -5.83 6.01 -9.31
N ARG A 112 -4.84 6.37 -8.48
CA ARG A 112 -3.79 5.46 -8.02
C ARG A 112 -3.70 5.45 -6.51
N ALA A 113 -3.76 4.25 -5.92
CA ALA A 113 -3.62 3.98 -4.50
C ALA A 113 -2.46 3.03 -4.24
N MET A 114 -1.86 3.14 -3.07
CA MET A 114 -0.94 2.14 -2.54
C MET A 114 -1.31 1.79 -1.11
N ALA A 115 -1.27 0.49 -0.80
CA ALA A 115 -1.47 0.00 0.57
C ALA A 115 -0.59 -1.20 0.84
N GLY A 116 -0.32 -1.48 2.11
CA GLY A 116 0.46 -2.66 2.48
C GLY A 116 0.39 -2.98 3.96
N LEU A 117 0.80 -4.20 4.29
CA LEU A 117 0.86 -4.69 5.67
C LEU A 117 2.31 -4.83 6.16
N SER A 118 2.58 -4.59 7.44
CA SER A 118 3.89 -4.80 8.08
C SER A 118 5.03 -4.14 7.28
N MET A 119 5.99 -4.89 6.75
CA MET A 119 7.02 -4.39 5.84
C MET A 119 6.41 -3.60 4.66
N GLY A 120 5.37 -4.13 4.03
CA GLY A 120 4.69 -3.46 2.91
C GLY A 120 4.02 -2.14 3.31
N SER A 121 3.63 -1.97 4.58
CA SER A 121 3.13 -0.71 5.09
C SER A 121 4.24 0.35 5.18
N TYR A 122 5.43 -0.05 5.57
CA TYR A 122 6.60 0.82 5.60
C TYR A 122 7.03 1.23 4.18
N GLN A 123 7.09 0.27 3.24
CA GLN A 123 7.31 0.57 1.83
C GLN A 123 6.26 1.55 1.28
N THR A 124 4.99 1.33 1.64
CA THR A 124 3.90 2.24 1.27
C THR A 124 4.13 3.65 1.81
N SER A 125 4.46 3.79 3.09
CA SER A 125 4.70 5.09 3.72
C SER A 125 5.86 5.83 3.05
N ILE A 126 7.01 5.19 2.87
CA ILE A 126 8.17 5.80 2.22
C ILE A 126 7.81 6.23 0.80
N ILE A 127 7.34 5.31 -0.03
CA ILE A 127 7.13 5.57 -1.45
C ILE A 127 6.09 6.68 -1.65
N THR A 128 4.95 6.61 -0.95
CA THR A 128 3.88 7.58 -1.17
C THR A 128 4.20 8.97 -0.63
N MET A 129 4.93 9.07 0.48
CA MET A 129 5.32 10.36 1.04
C MET A 129 6.53 10.97 0.33
N THR A 130 7.42 10.16 -0.25
CA THR A 130 8.52 10.64 -1.12
C THR A 130 7.99 11.09 -2.47
N HIS A 131 6.95 10.43 -3.00
CA HIS A 131 6.34 10.72 -4.30
C HIS A 131 4.85 11.12 -4.14
N PRO A 132 4.53 12.25 -3.49
CA PRO A 132 3.16 12.65 -3.18
C PRO A 132 2.34 13.08 -4.41
N ASP A 133 2.98 13.17 -5.57
CA ASP A 133 2.39 13.43 -6.88
C ASP A 133 1.93 12.16 -7.62
N LEU A 134 2.28 10.96 -7.11
CA LEU A 134 1.97 9.70 -7.77
C LEU A 134 0.76 8.96 -7.20
N PHE A 135 0.45 9.15 -5.91
CA PHE A 135 -0.60 8.40 -5.22
C PHE A 135 -1.54 9.34 -4.46
N GLY A 136 -2.84 9.23 -4.70
CA GLY A 136 -3.85 10.03 -4.00
C GLY A 136 -4.45 9.34 -2.76
N TYR A 137 -4.20 8.03 -2.59
CA TYR A 137 -4.79 7.21 -1.52
C TYR A 137 -3.75 6.26 -0.95
N VAL A 138 -3.66 6.21 0.37
CA VAL A 138 -2.62 5.49 1.12
C VAL A 138 -3.23 4.64 2.22
N GLY A 139 -2.81 3.37 2.32
CA GLY A 139 -3.23 2.44 3.38
C GLY A 139 -2.04 1.77 4.08
N VAL A 140 -1.86 2.07 5.37
CA VAL A 140 -0.78 1.56 6.23
C VAL A 140 -1.38 0.59 7.24
N PHE A 141 -1.16 -0.73 7.07
CA PHE A 141 -1.76 -1.77 7.90
C PHE A 141 -0.72 -2.45 8.78
N SER A 142 -0.96 -2.50 10.09
CA SER A 142 -0.05 -3.12 11.10
C SER A 142 1.41 -2.76 10.89
N GLY A 143 1.69 -1.49 10.72
CA GLY A 143 3.04 -1.07 10.39
C GLY A 143 3.34 0.35 10.82
N PHE A 144 4.42 0.84 10.29
CA PHE A 144 5.10 2.05 10.73
C PHE A 144 5.03 3.11 9.63
N MET A 145 4.90 4.36 10.05
CA MET A 145 5.24 5.50 9.21
C MET A 145 6.72 5.83 9.34
N SER A 146 7.24 5.78 10.58
CA SER A 146 8.66 5.92 10.88
C SER A 146 9.41 4.58 10.71
N SER A 147 10.68 4.64 10.36
CA SER A 147 11.52 3.44 10.27
C SER A 147 11.65 2.72 11.61
N PRO A 148 11.44 1.42 11.66
CA PRO A 148 11.79 0.61 12.82
C PRO A 148 13.32 0.39 12.94
N TRP A 149 14.10 0.76 11.93
CA TRP A 149 15.57 0.69 11.91
C TRP A 149 16.18 2.08 11.93
N PRO A 150 17.46 2.21 12.32
CA PRO A 150 18.19 3.48 12.23
C PRO A 150 18.31 3.91 10.75
N SER A 151 17.39 4.69 10.27
CA SER A 151 17.40 5.32 8.96
C SER A 151 16.83 6.72 9.08
N ALA A 152 17.20 7.59 8.16
CA ALA A 152 16.60 8.90 8.10
C ALA A 152 15.14 8.76 7.62
N ASP A 153 14.21 9.28 8.41
CA ASP A 153 12.78 9.31 8.09
C ASP A 153 12.44 10.58 7.27
N GLU A 154 13.25 10.87 6.24
CA GLU A 154 13.12 12.09 5.41
C GLU A 154 11.75 12.19 4.73
N HIS A 155 11.13 11.06 4.40
CA HIS A 155 9.79 11.00 3.84
C HIS A 155 8.71 11.61 4.78
N LEU A 156 8.96 11.60 6.09
CA LEU A 156 8.04 12.19 7.06
C LEU A 156 8.02 13.73 7.03
N ALA A 157 8.96 14.38 6.35
CA ALA A 157 9.00 15.84 6.23
C ALA A 157 7.71 16.43 5.61
N ILE A 158 6.97 15.65 4.83
CA ILE A 158 5.67 16.08 4.28
C ILE A 158 4.63 16.35 5.37
N LEU A 159 4.77 15.75 6.57
CA LEU A 159 3.90 15.99 7.71
C LEU A 159 4.09 17.40 8.32
N ASP A 160 5.21 18.06 8.04
CA ASP A 160 5.50 19.42 8.48
C ASP A 160 4.85 20.48 7.58
N ASP A 161 4.22 20.07 6.48
CA ASP A 161 3.43 20.91 5.58
C ASP A 161 2.00 20.36 5.45
N PRO A 162 1.08 20.70 6.38
CA PRO A 162 -0.30 20.19 6.37
C PRO A 162 -1.06 20.52 5.09
N LYS A 163 -0.77 21.67 4.47
CA LYS A 163 -1.39 22.04 3.20
C LYS A 163 -0.95 21.12 2.08
N LYS A 164 0.35 20.90 1.93
CA LYS A 164 0.91 19.98 0.93
C LYS A 164 0.41 18.55 1.17
N PHE A 165 0.33 18.11 2.42
CA PHE A 165 -0.21 16.80 2.78
C PHE A 165 -1.66 16.65 2.33
N ALA A 166 -2.52 17.63 2.63
CA ALA A 166 -3.94 17.63 2.23
C ALA A 166 -4.13 17.69 0.70
N GLU A 167 -3.27 18.45 -0.01
CA GLU A 167 -3.25 18.52 -1.48
C GLU A 167 -2.69 17.24 -2.12
N SER A 168 -1.96 16.41 -1.36
CA SER A 168 -1.35 15.17 -1.85
C SER A 168 -2.27 13.97 -1.68
N PHE A 169 -2.96 13.85 -0.54
CA PHE A 169 -3.69 12.65 -0.19
C PHE A 169 -5.17 12.95 0.12
N ARG A 170 -6.09 12.33 -0.63
CA ARG A 170 -7.52 12.33 -0.30
C ARG A 170 -7.84 11.39 0.87
N VAL A 171 -7.13 10.28 0.96
CA VAL A 171 -7.22 9.33 2.06
C VAL A 171 -5.81 8.90 2.44
N PHE A 172 -5.43 9.16 3.67
CA PHE A 172 -4.31 8.53 4.33
C PHE A 172 -4.85 7.74 5.52
N TYR A 173 -4.77 6.41 5.44
CA TYR A 173 -5.41 5.49 6.36
C TYR A 173 -4.37 4.65 7.10
N ARG A 174 -4.51 4.56 8.42
CA ARG A 174 -3.69 3.70 9.29
C ARG A 174 -4.57 2.78 10.12
N ALA A 175 -4.21 1.51 10.16
CA ALA A 175 -4.92 0.53 10.98
C ALA A 175 -3.96 -0.51 11.58
N MET A 176 -4.28 -0.97 12.80
CA MET A 176 -3.49 -1.98 13.51
C MET A 176 -4.36 -2.81 14.44
N GLY A 177 -3.92 -4.03 14.75
CA GLY A 177 -4.50 -4.87 15.79
C GLY A 177 -4.17 -4.34 17.19
N THR A 178 -5.14 -4.39 18.13
CA THR A 178 -4.94 -3.91 19.51
C THR A 178 -3.96 -4.77 20.31
N GLU A 179 -3.68 -5.98 19.85
CA GLU A 179 -2.77 -6.95 20.45
C GLU A 179 -1.51 -7.15 19.57
N ASP A 180 -1.30 -6.27 18.58
CA ASP A 180 -0.15 -6.30 17.69
C ASP A 180 1.13 -6.00 18.48
N THR A 181 2.18 -6.79 18.26
CA THR A 181 3.49 -6.62 18.91
C THR A 181 4.11 -5.24 18.65
N TYR A 182 3.69 -4.57 17.60
CA TYR A 182 4.15 -3.23 17.21
C TYR A 182 3.19 -2.10 17.63
N PHE A 183 2.18 -2.40 18.46
CA PHE A 183 1.17 -1.41 18.84
C PHE A 183 1.78 -0.16 19.52
N ALA A 184 2.82 -0.34 20.33
CA ALA A 184 3.54 0.78 20.95
C ALA A 184 4.19 1.73 19.90
N SER A 185 4.66 1.20 18.78
CA SER A 185 5.19 2.02 17.67
C SER A 185 4.07 2.78 16.96
N PHE A 186 2.90 2.14 16.79
CA PHE A 186 1.72 2.79 16.23
C PHE A 186 1.25 3.97 17.08
N GLU A 187 1.25 3.84 18.42
CA GLU A 187 0.94 4.93 19.35
C GLU A 187 2.02 6.03 19.36
N LYS A 188 3.29 5.66 19.13
CA LYS A 188 4.38 6.64 18.97
C LYS A 188 4.14 7.51 17.73
N ASP A 189 3.79 6.88 16.60
CA ASP A 189 3.42 7.61 15.40
C ASP A 189 2.19 8.49 15.62
N ASP A 190 1.16 8.02 16.36
CA ASP A 190 -0.01 8.83 16.71
C ASP A 190 0.38 10.12 17.45
N LYS A 191 1.32 10.04 18.41
CA LYS A 191 1.82 11.21 19.14
C LYS A 191 2.54 12.19 18.22
N THR A 192 3.30 11.68 17.26
CA THR A 192 3.97 12.53 16.25
C THR A 192 2.94 13.21 15.35
N ILE A 193 1.98 12.46 14.82
CA ILE A 193 0.92 12.95 13.94
C ILE A 193 0.07 14.02 14.64
N ALA A 194 -0.28 13.82 15.91
CA ALA A 194 -1.09 14.75 16.69
C ALA A 194 -0.49 16.17 16.79
N THR A 195 0.80 16.32 16.52
CA THR A 195 1.49 17.63 16.52
C THR A 195 1.54 18.30 15.13
N LYS A 196 1.02 17.66 14.07
CA LYS A 196 1.28 18.04 12.68
C LYS A 196 0.09 18.64 11.92
N ASP A 197 -1.09 18.72 12.52
CA ASP A 197 -2.32 19.24 11.89
C ASP A 197 -2.66 18.59 10.52
N VAL A 198 -2.38 17.29 10.39
CA VAL A 198 -2.68 16.50 9.21
C VAL A 198 -3.86 15.56 9.45
N ASN A 199 -4.71 15.36 8.43
CA ASN A 199 -5.86 14.46 8.54
C ASN A 199 -5.47 13.04 8.12
N ILE A 200 -5.37 12.14 9.11
CA ILE A 200 -5.08 10.72 8.91
C ILE A 200 -6.18 9.89 9.57
N TYR A 201 -6.84 9.03 8.78
CA TYR A 201 -7.80 8.07 9.33
C TYR A 201 -7.07 7.01 10.16
N ARG A 202 -7.48 6.87 11.42
CA ARG A 202 -6.93 5.90 12.35
C ARG A 202 -7.99 4.92 12.80
N THR A 203 -7.72 3.62 12.64
CA THR A 203 -8.62 2.54 13.07
C THR A 203 -7.82 1.46 13.82
N THR A 204 -8.47 0.79 14.77
CA THR A 204 -7.90 -0.40 15.41
C THR A 204 -8.91 -1.55 15.38
N PHE A 205 -8.41 -2.77 15.34
CA PHE A 205 -9.22 -3.99 15.36
C PHE A 205 -8.73 -4.92 16.47
N PRO A 206 -9.60 -5.70 17.13
CA PRO A 206 -9.15 -6.77 18.02
C PRO A 206 -8.31 -7.79 17.26
N GLY A 207 -7.16 -8.19 17.83
CA GLY A 207 -6.22 -9.17 17.28
C GLY A 207 -4.79 -8.66 17.17
N GLY A 208 -3.89 -9.56 16.77
CA GLY A 208 -2.45 -9.34 16.74
C GLY A 208 -1.90 -8.95 15.37
N HIS A 209 -0.64 -9.29 15.13
CA HIS A 209 0.07 -9.07 13.87
C HIS A 209 -0.20 -10.20 12.89
N ASP A 210 -1.41 -10.31 12.39
CA ASP A 210 -1.86 -11.46 11.61
C ASP A 210 -2.94 -11.15 10.57
N TRP A 211 -3.20 -12.13 9.70
CA TRP A 211 -4.15 -12.04 8.61
C TRP A 211 -5.60 -11.81 9.05
N SER A 212 -5.98 -12.13 10.29
CA SER A 212 -7.33 -11.85 10.80
C SER A 212 -7.57 -10.34 10.91
N VAL A 213 -6.54 -9.60 11.33
CA VAL A 213 -6.53 -8.14 11.38
C VAL A 213 -6.40 -7.54 9.98
N TRP A 214 -5.45 -8.02 9.17
CA TRP A 214 -5.19 -7.42 7.85
C TRP A 214 -6.37 -7.55 6.88
N ARG A 215 -7.14 -8.64 6.97
CA ARG A 215 -8.42 -8.76 6.25
C ARG A 215 -9.44 -7.69 6.66
N ARG A 216 -9.46 -7.30 7.92
CA ARG A 216 -10.31 -6.20 8.40
C ARG A 216 -9.79 -4.85 7.92
N CYS A 217 -8.48 -4.65 7.93
CA CYS A 217 -7.86 -3.42 7.43
C CYS A 217 -8.23 -3.17 5.96
N ILE A 218 -8.04 -4.16 5.08
CA ILE A 218 -8.38 -3.99 3.66
C ILE A 218 -9.89 -3.86 3.45
N HIS A 219 -10.71 -4.60 4.20
CA HIS A 219 -12.17 -4.50 4.12
C HIS A 219 -12.67 -3.09 4.50
N ASP A 220 -12.04 -2.42 5.48
CA ASP A 220 -12.39 -1.06 5.88
C ASP A 220 -11.77 0.01 4.97
N PHE A 221 -10.64 -0.27 4.35
CA PHE A 221 -9.92 0.64 3.46
C PHE A 221 -10.56 0.76 2.07
N LEU A 222 -10.92 -0.36 1.42
CA LEU A 222 -11.44 -0.38 0.05
C LEU A 222 -12.66 0.52 -0.17
N PRO A 223 -13.65 0.62 0.75
CA PRO A 223 -14.77 1.54 0.62
C PRO A 223 -14.41 3.03 0.66
N ARG A 224 -13.22 3.39 1.12
CA ARG A 224 -12.80 4.79 1.31
C ARG A 224 -12.11 5.38 0.09
N ILE A 225 -11.56 4.54 -0.78
CA ILE A 225 -10.74 4.99 -1.91
C ILE A 225 -11.58 5.14 -3.18
N PHE A 226 -11.15 6.09 -4.03
CA PHE A 226 -11.75 6.38 -5.34
C PHE A 226 -13.23 6.81 -5.31
N GLN A 227 -13.70 7.39 -4.22
CA GLN A 227 -15.12 7.78 -4.07
C GLN A 227 -15.51 9.11 -4.73
N GLY A 228 -14.63 9.74 -5.48
CA GLY A 228 -14.92 10.95 -6.25
C GLY A 228 -14.31 12.20 -5.66
#